data_7ea8ef7d613964e6301ed2cc08dfd8eb
#
_entry.id   7ea8ef7d613964e6301ed2cc08dfd8eb
#
_cell.length_a   1.000
_cell.length_b   1.000
_cell.length_c   1.000
_cell.angle_alpha   90.00
_cell.angle_beta   90.00
_cell.angle_gamma   90.00
#
_symmetry.space_group_name_H-M   'P 1'
#
loop_
_entity.id
_entity.type
_entity.pdbx_description
1 polymer ?
#
loop_
_entity_poly.entity_id
_entity_poly.type
_entity_poly.pdbx_seq_one_letter_code
_entity_poly.pdbx_strand_id
1 'polypeptide(L)'
;YTITTYQKDGVQASKNSDAINMEVILDGEKTRVGMTDTIVLKNSNIRNIDIGLYGEEKFDLRLDKYISKIKLTTPTIGTKEYNYDNSTFEKIEVLRQNVDKSSIVIEYKIVVTNEGALPGYVNKIIDYLPKDVNFNTELNKDWYLSKDSGCIYNTSLDNQKINPGESREVSLILTKKITKSSIGSVVCNMAEIYQATNEAGLPDIDSEQANKLETEDDLGTANIILSIVTGKIVGYITIIIIAAGIIATGIIIIKKKVLTKIN
;
A
#
# COMPACT_ATOMS: atom_id res chain seq x y z
N TYR A 1 5.63 -4.49 -21.75
CA TYR A 1 4.93 -4.35 -23.03
C TYR A 1 5.07 -5.62 -23.84
N THR A 2 3.97 -6.05 -24.45
CA THR A 2 3.94 -7.21 -25.35
C THR A 2 3.74 -6.71 -26.78
N ILE A 3 4.33 -7.42 -27.75
CA ILE A 3 4.19 -7.08 -29.16
C ILE A 3 2.82 -7.55 -29.63
N THR A 4 2.09 -6.69 -30.37
CA THR A 4 0.78 -7.03 -30.92
C THR A 4 0.88 -8.12 -31.98
N THR A 5 -0.27 -8.72 -32.31
CA THR A 5 -0.34 -9.77 -33.36
C THR A 5 0.18 -9.25 -34.69
N TYR A 6 1.13 -10.00 -35.29
CA TYR A 6 1.66 -9.75 -36.63
C TYR A 6 0.53 -9.81 -37.65
N GLN A 7 0.45 -8.78 -38.50
CA GLN A 7 -0.47 -8.69 -39.64
C GLN A 7 -1.89 -9.22 -39.38
N LYS A 8 -2.54 -8.68 -38.35
CA LYS A 8 -3.89 -9.09 -37.96
C LYS A 8 -4.89 -8.84 -39.08
N ASP A 9 -5.64 -9.88 -39.47
CA ASP A 9 -6.69 -9.80 -40.48
C ASP A 9 -7.72 -8.70 -40.19
N GLY A 10 -8.09 -7.96 -41.25
CA GLY A 10 -9.07 -6.87 -41.14
C GLY A 10 -8.51 -5.53 -40.64
N VAL A 11 -7.23 -5.45 -40.33
CA VAL A 11 -6.55 -4.20 -39.96
C VAL A 11 -5.85 -3.61 -41.19
N GLN A 12 -5.97 -2.28 -41.38
CA GLN A 12 -5.25 -1.58 -42.46
C GLN A 12 -3.74 -1.75 -42.28
N ALA A 13 -3.00 -1.97 -43.40
CA ALA A 13 -1.55 -2.17 -43.38
C ALA A 13 -0.78 -1.06 -42.63
N SER A 14 -1.23 0.19 -42.70
CA SER A 14 -0.64 1.32 -41.98
C SER A 14 -0.91 1.35 -40.46
N LYS A 15 -1.66 0.39 -39.95
CA LYS A 15 -2.05 0.25 -38.52
C LYS A 15 -1.79 -1.15 -37.98
N ASN A 16 -1.15 -1.99 -38.78
CA ASN A 16 -0.89 -3.38 -38.46
C ASN A 16 0.58 -3.56 -38.06
N SER A 17 0.85 -4.42 -37.08
CA SER A 17 2.23 -4.69 -36.65
C SER A 17 2.97 -5.52 -37.73
N ASP A 18 4.15 -5.08 -38.10
CA ASP A 18 5.06 -5.81 -39.01
C ASP A 18 6.11 -6.62 -38.23
N ALA A 19 6.02 -6.67 -36.92
CA ALA A 19 6.93 -7.41 -36.08
C ALA A 19 6.28 -8.68 -35.51
N ILE A 20 7.02 -9.79 -35.63
CA ILE A 20 6.73 -11.05 -34.95
C ILE A 20 7.45 -11.09 -33.61
N ASN A 21 6.82 -11.74 -32.63
CA ASN A 21 7.41 -11.96 -31.32
C ASN A 21 8.33 -13.19 -31.38
N MET A 22 9.64 -13.00 -31.18
CA MET A 22 10.62 -14.08 -31.17
C MET A 22 11.39 -14.15 -29.85
N GLU A 23 11.69 -15.36 -29.43
CA GLU A 23 12.62 -15.60 -28.33
C GLU A 23 14.05 -15.75 -28.87
N VAL A 24 14.94 -14.90 -28.43
CA VAL A 24 16.36 -14.91 -28.80
C VAL A 24 17.24 -15.00 -27.57
N ILE A 25 18.49 -15.44 -27.73
CA ILE A 25 19.49 -15.45 -26.67
C ILE A 25 20.35 -14.19 -26.87
N LEU A 26 20.28 -13.24 -25.92
CA LEU A 26 21.15 -12.08 -25.85
C LEU A 26 21.97 -12.17 -24.56
N ASP A 27 23.27 -12.08 -24.68
CA ASP A 27 24.22 -12.18 -23.53
C ASP A 27 24.04 -13.42 -22.64
N GLY A 28 23.56 -14.52 -23.25
CA GLY A 28 23.31 -15.79 -22.56
C GLY A 28 21.92 -15.90 -21.92
N GLU A 29 21.10 -14.87 -21.99
CA GLU A 29 19.74 -14.86 -21.44
C GLU A 29 18.69 -14.94 -22.57
N LYS A 30 17.61 -15.69 -22.30
CA LYS A 30 16.44 -15.75 -23.17
C LYS A 30 15.67 -14.44 -23.08
N THR A 31 15.58 -13.73 -24.20
CA THR A 31 14.90 -12.44 -24.29
C THR A 31 13.88 -12.45 -25.43
N ARG A 32 12.70 -11.89 -25.19
CA ARG A 32 11.69 -11.69 -26.23
C ARG A 32 11.95 -10.39 -26.97
N VAL A 33 12.01 -10.47 -28.31
CA VAL A 33 12.25 -9.32 -29.17
C VAL A 33 11.20 -9.28 -30.30
N GLY A 34 10.87 -8.08 -30.75
CA GLY A 34 10.10 -7.87 -31.97
C GLY A 34 11.03 -7.87 -33.18
N MET A 35 10.76 -8.73 -34.12
CA MET A 35 11.57 -8.84 -35.33
C MET A 35 10.69 -8.75 -36.56
N THR A 36 11.05 -7.88 -37.52
CA THR A 36 10.42 -7.82 -38.82
C THR A 36 11.03 -8.85 -39.75
N ASP A 37 10.31 -9.20 -40.81
CA ASP A 37 10.89 -9.95 -41.94
C ASP A 37 12.04 -9.19 -42.59
N THR A 38 12.81 -9.90 -43.39
CA THR A 38 13.92 -9.30 -44.15
C THR A 38 13.41 -8.21 -45.09
N ILE A 39 13.88 -6.99 -44.85
CA ILE A 39 13.54 -5.82 -45.68
C ILE A 39 14.56 -5.68 -46.78
N VAL A 40 14.14 -5.86 -48.05
CA VAL A 40 14.98 -5.72 -49.23
C VAL A 40 14.73 -4.36 -49.89
N LEU A 41 15.72 -3.46 -49.81
CA LEU A 41 15.66 -2.15 -50.47
C LEU A 41 16.00 -2.28 -51.96
N LYS A 42 15.02 -2.00 -52.82
CA LYS A 42 15.19 -1.99 -54.30
C LYS A 42 14.89 -0.59 -54.84
N ASN A 43 15.82 0.35 -54.72
CA ASN A 43 15.69 1.72 -55.27
C ASN A 43 14.36 2.44 -54.96
N SER A 44 13.69 2.08 -53.88
CA SER A 44 12.42 2.66 -53.43
C SER A 44 12.40 2.83 -51.93
N ASN A 45 11.69 3.83 -51.45
CA ASN A 45 11.46 4.01 -50.04
C ASN A 45 10.44 2.97 -49.55
N ILE A 46 10.78 2.24 -48.53
CA ILE A 46 9.83 1.40 -47.77
C ILE A 46 9.26 2.24 -46.62
N ARG A 47 7.95 2.28 -46.50
CA ARG A 47 7.20 3.02 -45.53
C ARG A 47 6.24 2.08 -44.79
N ASN A 48 5.72 2.50 -43.64
CA ASN A 48 4.75 1.76 -42.84
C ASN A 48 5.30 0.44 -42.28
N ILE A 49 6.55 0.46 -41.80
CA ILE A 49 7.09 -0.62 -40.99
C ILE A 49 6.97 -0.16 -39.54
N ASP A 50 6.10 -0.79 -38.78
CA ASP A 50 5.76 -0.42 -37.44
C ASP A 50 5.66 -1.64 -36.49
N ILE A 51 5.84 -1.39 -35.23
CA ILE A 51 5.68 -2.38 -34.17
C ILE A 51 4.57 -1.89 -33.27
N GLY A 52 3.49 -2.66 -33.20
CA GLY A 52 2.47 -2.45 -32.19
C GLY A 52 2.92 -3.04 -30.86
N LEU A 53 2.77 -2.25 -29.79
CA LEU A 53 3.01 -2.70 -28.44
C LEU A 53 1.75 -2.48 -27.61
N TYR A 54 1.42 -3.41 -26.71
CA TYR A 54 0.40 -3.20 -25.69
C TYR A 54 0.98 -3.50 -24.31
N GLY A 55 0.50 -2.79 -23.29
CA GLY A 55 0.81 -3.10 -21.90
C GLY A 55 0.11 -4.41 -21.49
N GLU A 56 0.74 -5.22 -20.68
CA GLU A 56 0.02 -6.29 -20.01
C GLU A 56 -1.10 -5.68 -19.17
N GLU A 57 -2.29 -6.25 -19.28
CA GLU A 57 -3.41 -5.86 -18.42
C GLU A 57 -3.13 -6.40 -17.01
N LYS A 58 -2.55 -5.56 -16.18
CA LYS A 58 -2.27 -5.86 -14.78
C LYS A 58 -3.20 -5.05 -13.90
N PHE A 59 -3.89 -5.72 -13.00
CA PHE A 59 -4.61 -5.11 -11.91
C PHE A 59 -3.76 -5.18 -10.67
N ASP A 60 -3.58 -4.06 -9.97
CA ASP A 60 -2.65 -3.91 -8.87
C ASP A 60 -3.05 -2.69 -8.04
N LEU A 61 -3.50 -2.91 -6.81
CA LEU A 61 -3.92 -1.88 -5.87
C LEU A 61 -3.13 -1.96 -4.58
N ARG A 62 -2.35 -0.93 -4.28
CA ARG A 62 -1.63 -0.80 -3.03
C ARG A 62 -2.41 0.02 -1.99
N LEU A 63 -2.32 -0.38 -0.72
CA LEU A 63 -2.85 0.37 0.42
C LEU A 63 -1.73 0.80 1.36
N ASP A 64 -1.61 2.12 1.54
CA ASP A 64 -0.72 2.72 2.54
C ASP A 64 -1.54 3.27 3.72
N LYS A 65 -1.04 3.10 4.93
CA LYS A 65 -1.64 3.65 6.13
C LYS A 65 -0.67 4.54 6.89
N TYR A 66 -1.13 5.74 7.21
CA TYR A 66 -0.32 6.76 7.87
C TYR A 66 -1.03 7.34 9.09
N ILE A 67 -0.25 7.85 10.04
CA ILE A 67 -0.71 8.73 11.09
C ILE A 67 -0.65 10.15 10.54
N SER A 68 -1.79 10.83 10.47
CA SER A 68 -1.87 12.24 10.04
C SER A 68 -1.86 13.19 11.23
N LYS A 69 -2.47 12.78 12.37
CA LYS A 69 -2.55 13.63 13.55
C LYS A 69 -2.70 12.81 14.83
N ILE A 70 -2.11 13.30 15.90
CA ILE A 70 -2.37 12.80 17.26
C ILE A 70 -2.71 14.00 18.16
N LYS A 71 -3.84 13.89 18.90
CA LYS A 71 -4.21 14.82 19.97
C LYS A 71 -4.02 14.14 21.30
N LEU A 72 -3.06 14.62 22.09
CA LEU A 72 -2.82 14.16 23.45
C LEU A 72 -3.52 15.10 24.43
N THR A 73 -4.47 14.57 25.20
CA THR A 73 -5.14 15.30 26.28
C THR A 73 -4.63 14.84 27.63
N THR A 74 -4.13 15.76 28.42
CA THR A 74 -3.61 15.51 29.78
C THR A 74 -4.18 16.51 30.80
N PRO A 75 -4.31 16.14 32.07
CA PRO A 75 -4.80 17.05 33.13
C PRO A 75 -3.92 18.29 33.33
N THR A 76 -2.61 18.19 33.09
CA THR A 76 -1.65 19.24 33.43
C THR A 76 -1.43 20.26 32.31
N ILE A 77 -1.60 19.86 31.03
CA ILE A 77 -1.27 20.69 29.88
C ILE A 77 -2.51 20.96 29.01
N GLY A 78 -3.61 20.23 29.25
CA GLY A 78 -4.77 20.23 28.36
C GLY A 78 -4.51 19.39 27.12
N THR A 79 -5.00 19.83 25.97
CA THR A 79 -4.84 19.13 24.69
C THR A 79 -3.67 19.71 23.89
N LYS A 80 -2.76 18.85 23.49
CA LYS A 80 -1.67 19.14 22.55
C LYS A 80 -1.87 18.36 21.27
N GLU A 81 -1.71 19.03 20.13
CA GLU A 81 -1.83 18.44 18.81
C GLU A 81 -0.45 18.24 18.16
N TYR A 82 -0.29 17.11 17.51
CA TYR A 82 0.87 16.76 16.70
C TYR A 82 0.36 16.41 15.29
N ASN A 83 0.90 17.09 14.28
CA ASN A 83 0.56 16.83 12.88
C ASN A 83 1.77 16.19 12.20
N TYR A 84 1.50 15.20 11.35
CA TYR A 84 2.52 14.42 10.68
C TYR A 84 2.24 14.38 9.17
N ASP A 85 3.30 14.23 8.40
CA ASP A 85 3.21 14.02 6.97
C ASP A 85 3.62 12.57 6.65
N ASN A 86 2.60 11.73 6.40
CA ASN A 86 2.78 10.31 6.03
C ASN A 86 3.65 9.49 6.99
N SER A 87 3.45 9.65 8.30
CA SER A 87 4.19 8.88 9.31
C SER A 87 3.57 7.50 9.54
N THR A 88 4.38 6.46 9.53
CA THR A 88 3.97 5.10 9.88
C THR A 88 4.34 4.68 11.29
N PHE A 89 5.11 5.51 12.00
CA PHE A 89 5.52 5.25 13.38
C PHE A 89 5.69 6.54 14.18
N GLU A 90 5.00 6.62 15.32
CA GLU A 90 5.12 7.77 16.22
C GLU A 90 5.33 7.36 17.66
N LYS A 91 6.03 8.22 18.40
CA LYS A 91 6.24 8.09 19.85
C LYS A 91 5.54 9.22 20.58
N ILE A 92 4.65 8.87 21.49
CA ILE A 92 3.96 9.84 22.36
C ILE A 92 4.47 9.69 23.79
N GLU A 93 4.96 10.78 24.33
CA GLU A 93 5.50 10.84 25.69
C GLU A 93 4.53 11.51 26.66
N VAL A 94 4.30 10.87 27.79
CA VAL A 94 3.39 11.34 28.86
C VAL A 94 4.13 11.44 30.18
N LEU A 95 3.87 12.48 30.96
CA LEU A 95 4.39 12.57 32.32
C LEU A 95 3.84 11.42 33.16
N ARG A 96 4.67 10.79 33.98
CA ARG A 96 4.28 9.67 34.87
C ARG A 96 3.00 9.95 35.69
N GLN A 97 2.85 11.16 36.21
CA GLN A 97 1.70 11.59 36.99
C GLN A 97 0.39 11.72 36.21
N ASN A 98 0.48 11.75 34.85
CA ASN A 98 -0.65 11.87 33.96
C ASN A 98 -1.09 10.51 33.39
N VAL A 99 -0.31 9.45 33.59
CA VAL A 99 -0.70 8.08 33.21
C VAL A 99 -1.99 7.73 33.99
N ASP A 100 -2.92 7.02 33.36
CA ASP A 100 -4.29 6.70 33.83
C ASP A 100 -5.27 7.91 33.80
N LYS A 101 -4.81 9.12 33.48
CA LYS A 101 -5.62 10.35 33.43
C LYS A 101 -5.61 11.01 32.05
N SER A 102 -4.91 10.43 31.10
CA SER A 102 -4.71 10.98 29.76
C SER A 102 -5.31 10.09 28.70
N SER A 103 -5.57 10.69 27.55
CA SER A 103 -6.04 9.99 26.36
C SER A 103 -5.40 10.56 25.11
N ILE A 104 -5.37 9.76 24.06
CA ILE A 104 -5.03 10.18 22.71
C ILE A 104 -6.21 9.98 21.77
N VAL A 105 -6.34 10.89 20.84
CA VAL A 105 -7.14 10.75 19.63
C VAL A 105 -6.15 10.65 18.47
N ILE A 106 -6.28 9.61 17.67
CA ILE A 106 -5.38 9.31 16.55
C ILE A 106 -6.20 9.45 15.27
N GLU A 107 -5.72 10.25 14.35
CA GLU A 107 -6.29 10.37 13.02
C GLU A 107 -5.34 9.69 12.03
N TYR A 108 -5.86 8.65 11.39
CA TYR A 108 -5.16 7.91 10.35
C TYR A 108 -5.63 8.37 8.98
N LYS A 109 -4.72 8.39 8.04
CA LYS A 109 -4.97 8.52 6.61
C LYS A 109 -4.65 7.17 5.95
N ILE A 110 -5.59 6.63 5.21
CA ILE A 110 -5.45 5.40 4.44
C ILE A 110 -5.54 5.80 2.99
N VAL A 111 -4.53 5.46 2.21
CA VAL A 111 -4.41 5.83 0.80
C VAL A 111 -4.38 4.56 -0.03
N VAL A 112 -5.28 4.44 -0.99
CA VAL A 112 -5.22 3.38 -1.99
C VAL A 112 -4.73 3.97 -3.30
N THR A 113 -3.72 3.35 -3.88
CA THR A 113 -3.09 3.73 -5.15
C THR A 113 -3.23 2.61 -6.16
N ASN A 114 -3.60 2.92 -7.39
CA ASN A 114 -3.58 1.96 -8.49
C ASN A 114 -2.19 1.96 -9.15
N GLU A 115 -1.41 0.92 -8.91
CA GLU A 115 -0.08 0.71 -9.50
C GLU A 115 -0.14 -0.15 -10.78
N GLY A 116 -1.32 -0.69 -11.08
CA GLY A 116 -1.57 -1.49 -12.27
C GLY A 116 -1.74 -0.70 -13.56
N ALA A 117 -2.10 -1.42 -14.61
CA ALA A 117 -2.39 -0.87 -15.92
C ALA A 117 -3.90 -0.77 -16.21
N LEU A 118 -4.73 -1.41 -15.39
CA LEU A 118 -6.19 -1.39 -15.49
C LEU A 118 -6.81 -0.48 -14.43
N PRO A 119 -7.87 0.26 -14.78
CA PRO A 119 -8.68 0.93 -13.79
C PRO A 119 -9.33 -0.07 -12.83
N GLY A 120 -9.41 0.28 -11.56
CA GLY A 120 -10.02 -0.55 -10.52
C GLY A 120 -10.98 0.21 -9.62
N TYR A 121 -11.64 -0.55 -8.74
CA TYR A 121 -12.57 -0.07 -7.74
C TYR A 121 -12.26 -0.74 -6.41
N VAL A 122 -12.20 0.03 -5.32
CA VAL A 122 -12.12 -0.49 -3.96
C VAL A 122 -13.53 -0.49 -3.39
N ASN A 123 -14.14 -1.65 -3.35
CA ASN A 123 -15.51 -1.80 -2.86
C ASN A 123 -15.57 -1.75 -1.34
N LYS A 124 -14.50 -2.23 -0.66
CA LYS A 124 -14.45 -2.29 0.80
C LYS A 124 -13.03 -2.30 1.33
N ILE A 125 -12.77 -1.49 2.35
CA ILE A 125 -11.56 -1.51 3.17
C ILE A 125 -11.94 -2.09 4.54
N ILE A 126 -11.08 -2.95 5.11
CA ILE A 126 -11.16 -3.42 6.49
C ILE A 126 -10.08 -2.73 7.34
N ASP A 127 -10.40 -2.41 8.59
CA ASP A 127 -9.43 -2.02 9.60
C ASP A 127 -9.55 -2.94 10.82
N TYR A 128 -8.40 -3.46 11.23
CA TYR A 128 -8.27 -4.39 12.33
C TYR A 128 -8.01 -3.61 13.62
N LEU A 129 -9.06 -3.35 14.39
CA LEU A 129 -8.96 -2.54 15.60
C LEU A 129 -7.93 -3.10 16.60
N PRO A 130 -6.94 -2.31 17.02
CA PRO A 130 -6.01 -2.73 18.05
C PRO A 130 -6.72 -2.92 19.40
N LYS A 131 -6.13 -3.76 20.26
CA LYS A 131 -6.62 -3.96 21.62
C LYS A 131 -6.63 -2.65 22.40
N ASP A 132 -7.69 -2.46 23.19
CA ASP A 132 -7.88 -1.27 24.06
C ASP A 132 -7.90 0.07 23.29
N VAL A 133 -8.30 0.04 22.03
CA VAL A 133 -8.60 1.21 21.21
C VAL A 133 -10.09 1.27 20.98
N ASN A 134 -10.67 2.47 21.01
CA ASN A 134 -12.10 2.66 20.86
C ASN A 134 -12.39 3.30 19.50
N PHE A 135 -13.36 2.74 18.81
CA PHE A 135 -13.99 3.27 17.61
C PHE A 135 -15.29 3.99 17.97
N ASN A 136 -15.53 5.16 17.36
CA ASN A 136 -16.77 5.92 17.52
C ASN A 136 -17.33 6.25 16.13
N THR A 137 -18.53 5.81 15.82
CA THR A 137 -19.23 6.04 14.56
C THR A 137 -19.56 7.51 14.31
N GLU A 138 -19.76 8.32 15.36
CA GLU A 138 -20.03 9.76 15.22
C GLU A 138 -18.83 10.52 14.64
N LEU A 139 -17.61 10.05 14.94
CA LEU A 139 -16.35 10.59 14.41
C LEU A 139 -15.98 10.01 13.05
N ASN A 140 -16.61 8.89 12.66
CA ASN A 140 -16.24 8.08 11.49
C ASN A 140 -17.51 7.66 10.73
N LYS A 141 -18.18 8.61 10.10
CA LYS A 141 -19.49 8.38 9.47
C LYS A 141 -19.45 7.39 8.30
N ASP A 142 -18.31 7.29 7.62
CA ASP A 142 -18.10 6.39 6.49
C ASP A 142 -17.65 4.99 6.89
N TRP A 143 -17.50 4.77 8.21
CA TRP A 143 -17.07 3.50 8.78
C TRP A 143 -18.16 2.84 9.61
N TYR A 144 -18.24 1.52 9.58
CA TYR A 144 -19.15 0.76 10.42
C TYR A 144 -18.46 -0.42 11.10
N LEU A 145 -18.88 -0.72 12.33
CA LEU A 145 -18.37 -1.86 13.11
C LEU A 145 -19.14 -3.13 12.71
N SER A 146 -18.42 -4.17 12.35
CA SER A 146 -18.98 -5.49 12.18
C SER A 146 -19.24 -6.15 13.53
N LYS A 147 -20.43 -6.66 13.73
CA LYS A 147 -20.81 -7.38 14.96
C LYS A 147 -20.13 -8.75 15.07
N ASP A 148 -19.80 -9.36 13.92
CA ASP A 148 -19.31 -10.73 13.86
C ASP A 148 -17.78 -10.80 14.03
N SER A 149 -17.05 -9.88 13.42
CA SER A 149 -15.58 -9.90 13.40
C SER A 149 -14.92 -8.95 14.41
N GLY A 150 -15.66 -7.93 14.91
CA GLY A 150 -15.08 -6.85 15.70
C GLY A 150 -14.17 -5.92 14.92
N CYS A 151 -14.07 -6.09 13.61
CA CYS A 151 -13.37 -5.19 12.70
C CYS A 151 -14.28 -4.06 12.23
N ILE A 152 -13.69 -3.00 11.70
CA ILE A 152 -14.45 -1.91 11.09
C ILE A 152 -14.22 -1.89 9.58
N TYR A 153 -15.22 -1.46 8.85
CA TYR A 153 -15.22 -1.44 7.39
C TYR A 153 -15.58 -0.06 6.87
N ASN A 154 -14.98 0.29 5.75
CA ASN A 154 -15.29 1.49 4.96
C ASN A 154 -15.70 1.09 3.55
N THR A 155 -16.76 1.71 3.03
CA THR A 155 -17.28 1.52 1.66
C THR A 155 -17.42 2.83 0.91
N SER A 156 -16.82 3.92 1.42
CA SER A 156 -16.96 5.24 0.80
C SER A 156 -16.29 5.36 -0.58
N LEU A 157 -15.33 4.47 -0.88
CA LEU A 157 -14.69 4.37 -2.19
C LEU A 157 -15.44 3.45 -3.17
N ASP A 158 -16.48 2.77 -2.70
CA ASP A 158 -17.30 1.93 -3.58
C ASP A 158 -17.83 2.75 -4.77
N ASN A 159 -17.74 2.16 -5.96
CA ASN A 159 -18.08 2.80 -7.24
C ASN A 159 -17.22 4.03 -7.62
N GLN A 160 -16.14 4.32 -6.89
CA GLN A 160 -15.18 5.34 -7.30
C GLN A 160 -14.05 4.69 -8.12
N LYS A 161 -14.04 4.98 -9.41
CA LYS A 161 -13.00 4.50 -10.32
C LYS A 161 -11.65 5.10 -9.95
N ILE A 162 -10.63 4.24 -9.87
CA ILE A 162 -9.22 4.62 -9.65
C ILE A 162 -8.45 4.22 -10.90
N ASN A 163 -8.05 5.21 -11.71
CA ASN A 163 -7.28 4.95 -12.92
C ASN A 163 -5.81 4.65 -12.58
N PRO A 164 -5.05 4.02 -13.49
CA PRO A 164 -3.61 3.82 -13.32
C PRO A 164 -2.88 5.08 -12.89
N GLY A 165 -2.11 4.97 -11.80
CA GLY A 165 -1.37 6.08 -11.18
C GLY A 165 -2.21 7.03 -10.32
N GLU A 166 -3.52 6.84 -10.22
CA GLU A 166 -4.37 7.63 -9.32
C GLU A 166 -4.41 7.03 -7.91
N SER A 167 -4.69 7.89 -6.93
CA SER A 167 -4.90 7.50 -5.54
C SER A 167 -6.23 8.05 -5.00
N ARG A 168 -6.78 7.35 -4.02
CA ARG A 168 -7.93 7.80 -3.20
C ARG A 168 -7.58 7.65 -1.74
N GLU A 169 -8.17 8.50 -0.90
CA GLU A 169 -7.91 8.44 0.54
C GLU A 169 -9.19 8.38 1.36
N VAL A 170 -9.11 7.74 2.50
CA VAL A 170 -10.12 7.74 3.56
C VAL A 170 -9.46 8.01 4.90
N SER A 171 -10.18 8.68 5.80
CA SER A 171 -9.70 8.97 7.15
C SER A 171 -10.35 8.04 8.17
N LEU A 172 -9.62 7.73 9.24
CA LEU A 172 -10.11 6.96 10.39
C LEU A 172 -9.64 7.61 11.68
N ILE A 173 -10.58 7.85 12.60
CA ILE A 173 -10.29 8.44 13.91
C ILE A 173 -10.53 7.40 14.99
N LEU A 174 -9.47 7.08 15.75
CA LEU A 174 -9.52 6.16 16.86
C LEU A 174 -9.14 6.88 18.17
N THR A 175 -9.63 6.38 19.30
CA THR A 175 -9.32 6.94 20.61
C THR A 175 -8.76 5.88 21.54
N LYS A 176 -7.81 6.26 22.40
CA LYS A 176 -7.22 5.36 23.39
C LYS A 176 -6.98 6.08 24.71
N LYS A 177 -7.39 5.45 25.81
CA LYS A 177 -6.96 5.87 27.16
C LYS A 177 -5.53 5.42 27.41
N ILE A 178 -4.73 6.28 28.01
CA ILE A 178 -3.36 5.96 28.39
C ILE A 178 -3.37 5.37 29.78
N THR A 179 -3.03 4.11 29.90
CA THR A 179 -2.98 3.36 31.16
C THR A 179 -1.55 2.89 31.44
N LYS A 180 -1.28 2.44 32.68
CA LYS A 180 0.02 1.85 33.02
C LYS A 180 0.39 0.68 32.11
N SER A 181 -0.59 -0.15 31.73
CA SER A 181 -0.38 -1.29 30.84
C SER A 181 -0.10 -0.90 29.39
N SER A 182 -0.49 0.31 28.97
CA SER A 182 -0.22 0.80 27.62
C SER A 182 1.18 1.44 27.45
N ILE A 183 1.87 1.72 28.57
CA ILE A 183 3.22 2.28 28.53
C ILE A 183 4.23 1.21 28.10
N GLY A 184 5.03 1.54 27.09
CA GLY A 184 6.01 0.64 26.49
C GLY A 184 5.43 -0.37 25.50
N SER A 185 4.10 -0.40 25.32
CA SER A 185 3.46 -1.21 24.28
C SER A 185 3.32 -0.44 22.97
N VAL A 186 3.37 -1.16 21.87
CA VAL A 186 3.07 -0.64 20.54
C VAL A 186 1.58 -0.80 20.26
N VAL A 187 0.93 0.27 19.86
CA VAL A 187 -0.40 0.25 19.26
C VAL A 187 -0.22 0.10 17.77
N CYS A 188 -0.34 -1.11 17.26
CA CYS A 188 -0.26 -1.44 15.84
C CYS A 188 -1.67 -1.42 15.25
N ASN A 189 -1.93 -0.54 14.30
CA ASN A 189 -3.21 -0.50 13.59
C ASN A 189 -2.99 -0.81 12.11
N MET A 190 -3.71 -1.80 11.61
CA MET A 190 -3.60 -2.32 10.25
C MET A 190 -4.89 -2.08 9.49
N ALA A 191 -4.78 -1.74 8.22
CA ALA A 191 -5.90 -1.72 7.29
C ALA A 191 -5.52 -2.45 6.00
N GLU A 192 -6.51 -3.03 5.34
CA GLU A 192 -6.32 -3.88 4.17
C GLU A 192 -7.45 -3.67 3.17
N ILE A 193 -7.20 -3.89 1.89
CA ILE A 193 -8.24 -3.95 0.87
C ILE A 193 -9.01 -5.26 1.05
N TYR A 194 -10.23 -5.14 1.60
CA TYR A 194 -11.09 -6.29 1.84
C TYR A 194 -11.78 -6.79 0.56
N GLN A 195 -12.08 -5.86 -0.36
CA GLN A 195 -12.72 -6.19 -1.64
C GLN A 195 -12.38 -5.13 -2.68
N ALA A 196 -11.86 -5.59 -3.79
CA ALA A 196 -11.60 -4.77 -4.98
C ALA A 196 -12.07 -5.50 -6.23
N THR A 197 -12.38 -4.74 -7.28
CA THR A 197 -12.85 -5.25 -8.56
C THR A 197 -12.31 -4.39 -9.71
N ASN A 198 -12.28 -4.95 -10.91
CA ASN A 198 -12.03 -4.26 -12.17
C ASN A 198 -12.95 -4.81 -13.26
N GLU A 199 -13.10 -4.07 -14.36
CA GLU A 199 -13.99 -4.43 -15.46
C GLU A 199 -13.56 -5.72 -16.19
N ALA A 200 -12.28 -6.08 -16.15
CA ALA A 200 -11.73 -7.28 -16.75
C ALA A 200 -11.90 -8.54 -15.87
N GLY A 201 -12.27 -8.38 -14.60
CA GLY A 201 -12.40 -9.48 -13.65
C GLY A 201 -11.07 -10.16 -13.30
N LEU A 202 -9.94 -9.45 -13.46
CA LEU A 202 -8.62 -9.97 -13.12
C LEU A 202 -8.36 -9.85 -11.62
N PRO A 203 -7.67 -10.84 -11.01
CA PRO A 203 -7.19 -10.72 -9.64
C PRO A 203 -6.08 -9.67 -9.55
N ASP A 204 -5.78 -9.22 -8.35
CA ASP A 204 -4.60 -8.45 -8.04
C ASP A 204 -3.34 -9.28 -8.32
N ILE A 205 -2.26 -8.63 -8.78
CA ILE A 205 -1.11 -9.36 -9.32
C ILE A 205 -0.23 -9.99 -8.23
N ASP A 206 -0.18 -9.37 -7.05
CA ASP A 206 0.71 -9.77 -5.96
C ASP A 206 0.06 -9.74 -4.57
N SER A 207 -1.25 -9.47 -4.50
CA SER A 207 -2.03 -9.44 -3.27
C SER A 207 -3.28 -10.31 -3.37
N GLU A 208 -3.67 -10.92 -2.25
CA GLU A 208 -4.93 -11.64 -2.07
C GLU A 208 -5.80 -10.91 -1.05
N GLN A 209 -6.99 -10.51 -1.46
CA GLN A 209 -7.90 -9.70 -0.65
C GLN A 209 -8.28 -10.37 0.68
N ALA A 210 -8.23 -9.62 1.78
CA ALA A 210 -8.69 -10.03 3.09
C ALA A 210 -7.94 -11.23 3.71
N ASN A 211 -6.69 -11.46 3.36
CA ASN A 211 -5.86 -12.55 3.90
C ASN A 211 -4.99 -12.13 5.08
N LYS A 212 -4.91 -10.83 5.37
CA LYS A 212 -4.11 -10.22 6.46
C LYS A 212 -2.62 -10.55 6.37
N LEU A 213 -2.06 -10.58 5.19
CA LEU A 213 -0.66 -10.92 4.97
C LEU A 213 0.20 -9.66 4.89
N GLU A 214 0.99 -9.38 5.92
CA GLU A 214 1.82 -8.16 6.05
C GLU A 214 2.94 -8.04 4.99
N THR A 215 3.13 -9.04 4.14
CA THR A 215 4.12 -9.02 3.05
C THR A 215 3.54 -8.57 1.73
N GLU A 216 2.23 -8.43 1.65
CA GLU A 216 1.50 -7.92 0.49
C GLU A 216 1.33 -6.41 0.59
N ASP A 217 1.11 -5.74 -0.51
CA ASP A 217 1.05 -4.29 -0.55
C ASP A 217 -0.38 -3.73 -0.45
N ASP A 218 -1.39 -4.59 -0.44
CA ASP A 218 -2.78 -4.23 -0.17
C ASP A 218 -3.09 -4.04 1.34
N LEU A 219 -2.07 -4.26 2.22
CA LEU A 219 -2.15 -4.07 3.67
C LEU A 219 -1.17 -2.99 4.14
N GLY A 220 -1.70 -1.94 4.77
CA GLY A 220 -0.93 -0.86 5.38
C GLY A 220 -0.97 -0.88 6.91
N THR A 221 0.15 -0.52 7.53
CA THR A 221 0.31 -0.53 8.99
C THR A 221 0.83 0.80 9.52
N ALA A 222 0.24 1.29 10.63
CA ALA A 222 0.73 2.46 11.34
C ALA A 222 0.80 2.21 12.85
N ASN A 223 1.92 2.58 13.47
CA ASN A 223 2.30 2.19 14.81
C ASN A 223 2.50 3.40 15.72
N ILE A 224 2.05 3.30 16.98
CA ILE A 224 2.30 4.31 18.01
C ILE A 224 2.86 3.62 19.25
N ILE A 225 3.96 4.14 19.80
CA ILE A 225 4.46 3.74 21.10
C ILE A 225 4.16 4.82 22.14
N LEU A 226 3.56 4.40 23.27
CA LEU A 226 3.32 5.26 24.40
C LEU A 226 4.45 5.10 25.41
N SER A 227 5.06 6.21 25.82
CA SER A 227 6.17 6.19 26.79
C SER A 227 5.99 7.26 27.87
N ILE A 228 6.66 7.08 28.99
CA ILE A 228 6.75 8.12 30.02
C ILE A 228 8.00 8.97 29.78
N VAL A 229 7.89 10.26 30.06
CA VAL A 229 9.06 11.14 30.09
C VAL A 229 9.97 10.66 31.23
N THR A 230 11.06 10.00 30.86
CA THR A 230 12.16 9.62 31.74
C THR A 230 13.45 10.17 31.14
N GLY A 231 14.39 10.59 32.02
CA GLY A 231 15.67 11.13 31.54
C GLY A 231 16.38 10.23 30.51
N LYS A 232 17.45 10.70 29.93
CA LYS A 232 18.16 10.21 28.74
C LYS A 232 18.32 8.68 28.51
N ILE A 233 18.17 7.85 29.54
CA ILE A 233 18.43 6.41 29.50
C ILE A 233 17.40 5.65 28.64
N VAL A 234 16.13 6.05 28.65
CA VAL A 234 15.07 5.35 27.89
C VAL A 234 15.16 5.61 26.37
N GLY A 235 15.71 6.76 25.99
CA GLY A 235 15.96 7.07 24.57
C GLY A 235 16.85 6.05 23.86
N TYR A 236 17.87 5.53 24.54
CA TYR A 236 18.78 4.53 23.94
C TYR A 236 18.13 3.18 23.69
N ILE A 237 17.23 2.72 24.58
CA ILE A 237 16.55 1.41 24.42
C ILE A 237 15.58 1.48 23.23
N THR A 238 14.85 2.58 23.06
CA THR A 238 13.94 2.78 21.94
C THR A 238 14.68 2.82 20.60
N ILE A 239 15.83 3.52 20.54
CA ILE A 239 16.68 3.56 19.34
C ILE A 239 17.20 2.16 18.97
N ILE A 240 17.57 1.34 19.95
CA ILE A 240 18.05 -0.03 19.72
C ILE A 240 16.93 -0.91 19.12
N ILE A 241 15.69 -0.80 19.60
CA ILE A 241 14.55 -1.57 19.10
C ILE A 241 14.23 -1.17 17.64
N ILE A 242 14.21 0.13 17.35
CA ILE A 242 13.99 0.64 15.99
C ILE A 242 15.11 0.17 15.05
N ALA A 243 16.38 0.28 15.48
CA ALA A 243 17.52 -0.19 14.69
C ALA A 243 17.45 -1.68 14.41
N ALA A 244 17.03 -2.49 15.38
CA ALA A 244 16.85 -3.93 15.20
C ALA A 244 15.73 -4.26 14.20
N GLY A 245 14.63 -3.51 14.22
CA GLY A 245 13.53 -3.64 13.26
C GLY A 245 13.97 -3.30 11.82
N ILE A 246 14.70 -2.19 11.65
CA ILE A 246 15.25 -1.78 10.33
C ILE A 246 16.24 -2.81 9.80
N ILE A 247 17.12 -3.36 10.67
CA ILE A 247 18.09 -4.40 10.29
C ILE A 247 17.37 -5.69 9.88
N ALA A 248 16.33 -6.10 10.60
CA ALA A 248 15.55 -7.29 10.26
C ALA A 248 14.86 -7.13 8.90
N THR A 249 14.23 -5.98 8.65
CA THR A 249 13.61 -5.66 7.35
C THR A 249 14.64 -5.61 6.23
N GLY A 250 15.81 -5.00 6.47
CA GLY A 250 16.90 -4.96 5.50
C GLY A 250 17.45 -6.36 5.16
N ILE A 251 17.57 -7.25 6.13
CA ILE A 251 18.00 -8.64 5.92
C ILE A 251 16.99 -9.41 5.08
N ILE A 252 15.68 -9.20 5.29
CA ILE A 252 14.61 -9.84 4.50
C ILE A 252 14.67 -9.38 3.05
N ILE A 253 14.84 -8.08 2.81
CA ILE A 253 14.95 -7.52 1.44
C ILE A 253 16.21 -8.06 0.73
N ILE A 254 17.36 -8.13 1.42
CA ILE A 254 18.59 -8.64 0.86
C ILE A 254 18.45 -10.15 0.54
N LYS A 255 17.85 -10.95 1.44
CA LYS A 255 17.58 -12.37 1.18
C LYS A 255 16.66 -12.54 -0.04
N LYS A 256 15.59 -11.75 -0.16
CA LYS A 256 14.69 -11.79 -1.32
C LYS A 256 15.44 -11.47 -2.62
N LYS A 257 16.26 -10.41 -2.64
CA LYS A 257 17.10 -10.05 -3.81
C LYS A 257 18.17 -11.07 -4.17
N VAL A 258 18.72 -11.76 -3.20
CA VAL A 258 19.74 -12.81 -3.46
C VAL A 258 19.08 -14.08 -4.01
N LEU A 259 17.92 -14.48 -3.46
CA LEU A 259 17.16 -15.63 -3.93
C LEU A 259 16.59 -15.44 -5.36
N THR A 260 16.19 -14.21 -5.74
CA THR A 260 15.74 -13.91 -7.11
C THR A 260 16.86 -13.82 -8.13
N LYS A 261 18.14 -13.80 -7.72
CA LYS A 261 19.30 -13.84 -8.64
C LYS A 261 19.89 -15.26 -8.81
N ILE A 262 19.40 -16.24 -8.05
CA ILE A 262 19.91 -17.62 -8.07
C ILE A 262 18.93 -18.58 -8.78
N ASN A 263 17.70 -18.12 -9.05
CA ASN A 263 16.73 -18.77 -9.93
C ASN A 263 16.65 -18.04 -11.27
#